data_ad6d2032fd4de36574b3c5bc0d14ad6f
#
_entry.id   ad6d2032fd4de36574b3c5bc0d14ad6f
#
_cell.length_a   1.000
_cell.length_b   1.000
_cell.length_c   1.000
_cell.angle_alpha   90.00
_cell.angle_beta   90.00
_cell.angle_gamma   90.00
#
_symmetry.space_group_name_H-M   'P 1'
#
loop_
_entity.id
_entity.type
_entity.pdbx_description
1 polymer ?
#
loop_
_entity_poly.entity_id
_entity_poly.type
_entity_poly.pdbx_seq_one_letter_code
_entity_poly.pdbx_strand_id
1 'polypeptide(L)'
;IYRGLFGQMTAALWPLALAGIALALVLLGLRRRLPALADQGAAMLLATAFLASAWFFFFGVYRTINFAAVYPGWAFVAQAGLLLLAAVVAVFATGPSRWGNAASPLTRLVAALVVLYGLFGHPAAELATGREAASLEWFALAPDPTALVALGFLASWRSRWRYALSLVPVIWLAASALTLYGLEMQTEALCLALAMLVGLVALVLPRQTAFEFARSEEAHDGTATRRAPPRPGEAPRIPGRIKAAGGEALLPTTRRQ
;
A
#
# COMPACT_ATOMS: atom_id res chain seq x y z
N ILE A 1 3.27 34.41 -4.74
CA ILE A 1 4.62 33.82 -4.96
C ILE A 1 4.58 32.30 -4.90
N TYR A 2 4.10 31.67 -3.81
CA TYR A 2 4.05 30.22 -3.66
C TYR A 2 3.33 29.50 -4.82
N ARG A 3 2.09 29.94 -5.16
CA ARG A 3 1.28 29.34 -6.23
C ARG A 3 1.97 29.42 -7.60
N GLY A 4 2.68 30.54 -7.91
CA GLY A 4 3.38 30.68 -9.17
C GLY A 4 4.60 29.76 -9.30
N LEU A 5 5.41 29.65 -8.24
CA LEU A 5 6.58 28.75 -8.22
C LEU A 5 6.15 27.27 -8.29
N PHE A 6 5.10 26.92 -7.54
CA PHE A 6 4.55 25.57 -7.54
C PHE A 6 3.95 25.20 -8.90
N GLY A 7 3.21 26.12 -9.53
CA GLY A 7 2.65 25.93 -10.87
C GLY A 7 3.73 25.69 -11.94
N GLN A 8 4.86 26.42 -11.89
CA GLN A 8 5.99 26.17 -12.79
C GLN A 8 6.61 24.79 -12.58
N MET A 9 6.79 24.36 -11.34
CA MET A 9 7.28 23.03 -11.01
C MET A 9 6.33 21.95 -11.55
N THR A 10 5.03 22.09 -11.30
CA THR A 10 4.01 21.15 -11.77
C THR A 10 3.97 21.09 -13.29
N ALA A 11 4.04 22.24 -13.98
CA ALA A 11 4.08 22.29 -15.45
C ALA A 11 5.30 21.60 -16.05
N ALA A 12 6.45 21.62 -15.35
CA ALA A 12 7.65 20.91 -15.79
C ALA A 12 7.63 19.41 -15.50
N LEU A 13 7.00 18.99 -14.38
CA LEU A 13 7.11 17.64 -13.85
C LEU A 13 5.80 16.82 -13.92
N TRP A 14 4.75 17.35 -14.60
CA TRP A 14 3.47 16.62 -14.72
C TRP A 14 3.60 15.20 -15.30
N PRO A 15 4.56 14.86 -16.21
CA PRO A 15 4.69 13.48 -16.66
C PRO A 15 5.11 12.53 -15.54
N LEU A 16 5.94 13.03 -14.59
CA LEU A 16 6.33 12.25 -13.41
C LEU A 16 5.14 11.97 -12.50
N ALA A 17 4.28 12.97 -12.27
CA ALA A 17 3.06 12.78 -11.49
C ALA A 17 2.13 11.75 -12.14
N LEU A 18 1.88 11.85 -13.47
CA LEU A 18 1.04 10.89 -14.18
C LEU A 18 1.62 9.47 -14.16
N ALA A 19 2.93 9.31 -14.36
CA ALA A 19 3.59 8.02 -14.27
C ALA A 19 3.46 7.44 -12.84
N GLY A 20 3.63 8.25 -11.81
CA GLY A 20 3.44 7.86 -10.42
C GLY A 20 2.01 7.43 -10.12
N ILE A 21 1.01 8.19 -10.58
CA ILE A 21 -0.43 7.86 -10.43
C ILE A 21 -0.74 6.54 -11.15
N ALA A 22 -0.33 6.39 -12.40
CA ALA A 22 -0.57 5.17 -13.18
C ALA A 22 0.04 3.95 -12.48
N LEU A 23 1.29 4.05 -12.00
CA LEU A 23 1.95 2.98 -11.28
C LEU A 23 1.25 2.67 -9.95
N ALA A 24 0.81 3.70 -9.20
CA ALA A 24 0.06 3.51 -7.97
C ALA A 24 -1.24 2.72 -8.20
N LEU A 25 -1.99 3.04 -9.26
CA LEU A 25 -3.22 2.34 -9.63
C LEU A 25 -2.95 0.88 -10.05
N VAL A 26 -1.90 0.64 -10.84
CA VAL A 26 -1.46 -0.71 -11.22
C VAL A 26 -1.14 -1.53 -9.98
N LEU A 27 -0.33 -0.98 -9.05
CA LEU A 27 0.04 -1.65 -7.81
C LEU A 27 -1.17 -1.91 -6.91
N LEU A 28 -2.11 -0.97 -6.84
CA LEU A 28 -3.34 -1.14 -6.08
C LEU A 28 -4.19 -2.30 -6.63
N GLY A 29 -4.32 -2.41 -7.95
CA GLY A 29 -4.99 -3.52 -8.62
C GLY A 29 -4.26 -4.86 -8.44
N LEU A 30 -2.94 -4.84 -8.55
CA LEU A 30 -2.08 -6.02 -8.44
C LEU A 30 -2.11 -6.66 -7.04
N ARG A 31 -2.42 -5.90 -5.99
CA ARG A 31 -2.50 -6.38 -4.60
C ARG A 31 -3.46 -7.55 -4.39
N ARG A 32 -4.48 -7.68 -5.24
CA ARG A 32 -5.44 -8.79 -5.16
C ARG A 32 -4.82 -10.11 -5.62
N ARG A 33 -3.93 -10.08 -6.62
CA ARG A 33 -3.34 -11.25 -7.27
C ARG A 33 -1.93 -11.57 -6.78
N LEU A 34 -1.11 -10.54 -6.63
CA LEU A 34 0.32 -10.65 -6.29
C LEU A 34 0.67 -9.69 -5.13
N PRO A 35 0.17 -9.95 -3.91
CA PRO A 35 0.29 -9.01 -2.79
C PRO A 35 1.74 -8.71 -2.40
N ALA A 36 2.64 -9.69 -2.44
CA ALA A 36 4.05 -9.48 -2.10
C ALA A 36 4.76 -8.55 -3.09
N LEU A 37 4.56 -8.78 -4.40
CA LEU A 37 5.11 -7.94 -5.45
C LEU A 37 4.53 -6.52 -5.40
N ALA A 38 3.23 -6.40 -5.14
CA ALA A 38 2.57 -5.10 -5.00
C ALA A 38 3.05 -4.33 -3.78
N ASP A 39 3.29 -4.99 -2.64
CA ASP A 39 3.84 -4.33 -1.44
C ASP A 39 5.27 -3.86 -1.68
N GLN A 40 6.10 -4.65 -2.35
CA GLN A 40 7.46 -4.28 -2.72
C GLN A 40 7.48 -3.12 -3.73
N GLY A 41 6.69 -3.23 -4.79
CA GLY A 41 6.55 -2.17 -5.80
C GLY A 41 6.02 -0.86 -5.19
N ALA A 42 5.05 -0.95 -4.26
CA ALA A 42 4.55 0.21 -3.53
C ALA A 42 5.63 0.86 -2.65
N ALA A 43 6.47 0.07 -1.98
CA ALA A 43 7.59 0.62 -1.20
C ALA A 43 8.58 1.38 -2.09
N MET A 44 8.92 0.84 -3.26
CA MET A 44 9.81 1.51 -4.22
C MET A 44 9.18 2.78 -4.81
N LEU A 45 7.90 2.71 -5.22
CA LEU A 45 7.16 3.86 -5.72
C LEU A 45 7.10 4.98 -4.68
N LEU A 46 6.72 4.64 -3.44
CA LEU A 46 6.61 5.59 -2.34
C LEU A 46 7.98 6.20 -2.01
N ALA A 47 9.04 5.39 -1.96
CA ALA A 47 10.39 5.89 -1.73
C ALA A 47 10.79 6.94 -2.79
N THR A 48 10.52 6.65 -4.07
CA THR A 48 10.77 7.60 -5.17
C THR A 48 9.91 8.85 -5.02
N ALA A 49 8.62 8.71 -4.66
CA ALA A 49 7.70 9.83 -4.47
C ALA A 49 8.11 10.73 -3.29
N PHE A 50 8.53 10.14 -2.15
CA PHE A 50 9.05 10.89 -1.01
C PHE A 50 10.34 11.64 -1.37
N LEU A 51 11.25 10.99 -2.10
CA LEU A 51 12.49 11.62 -2.54
C LEU A 51 12.23 12.75 -3.54
N ALA A 52 11.30 12.56 -4.48
CA ALA A 52 10.89 13.60 -5.44
C ALA A 52 10.24 14.79 -4.72
N SER A 53 9.32 14.54 -3.77
CA SER A 53 8.72 15.60 -2.95
C SER A 53 9.78 16.33 -2.10
N ALA A 54 10.76 15.61 -1.54
CA ALA A 54 11.86 16.24 -0.81
C ALA A 54 12.66 17.17 -1.71
N TRP A 55 13.04 16.68 -2.88
CA TRP A 55 13.93 17.41 -3.78
C TRP A 55 13.24 18.59 -4.46
N PHE A 56 12.12 18.35 -5.11
CA PHE A 56 11.45 19.37 -5.91
C PHE A 56 10.63 20.34 -5.06
N PHE A 57 9.86 19.82 -4.09
CA PHE A 57 9.02 20.67 -3.26
C PHE A 57 9.82 21.31 -2.11
N PHE A 58 10.39 20.52 -1.17
CA PHE A 58 11.00 21.10 0.02
C PHE A 58 12.29 21.85 -0.27
N PHE A 59 13.24 21.23 -0.97
CA PHE A 59 14.54 21.86 -1.26
C PHE A 59 14.50 22.79 -2.48
N GLY A 60 13.59 22.57 -3.42
CA GLY A 60 13.41 23.41 -4.60
C GLY A 60 12.58 24.65 -4.31
N VAL A 61 11.28 24.45 -4.12
CA VAL A 61 10.29 25.54 -4.05
C VAL A 61 10.12 26.08 -2.64
N TYR A 62 9.82 25.21 -1.66
CA TYR A 62 9.36 25.66 -0.34
C TYR A 62 10.47 26.34 0.48
N ARG A 63 11.71 25.89 0.32
CA ARG A 63 12.87 26.52 0.97
C ARG A 63 13.07 27.99 0.59
N THR A 64 12.62 28.42 -0.57
CA THR A 64 12.78 29.82 -1.02
C THR A 64 11.90 30.79 -0.24
N ILE A 65 10.85 30.30 0.40
CA ILE A 65 9.89 31.10 1.17
C ILE A 65 9.90 30.74 2.66
N ASN A 66 10.38 29.55 3.03
CA ASN A 66 10.46 29.08 4.41
C ASN A 66 11.76 28.30 4.61
N PHE A 67 12.73 28.90 5.31
CA PHE A 67 14.01 28.24 5.60
C PHE A 67 13.86 26.94 6.41
N ALA A 68 12.80 26.83 7.22
CA ALA A 68 12.53 25.62 8.01
C ALA A 68 12.08 24.41 7.15
N ALA A 69 11.77 24.62 5.86
CA ALA A 69 11.42 23.54 4.92
C ALA A 69 12.50 22.46 4.79
N VAL A 70 13.74 22.79 5.15
CA VAL A 70 14.87 21.84 5.14
C VAL A 70 14.63 20.68 6.10
N TYR A 71 14.00 20.89 7.25
CA TYR A 71 13.76 19.84 8.24
C TYR A 71 12.77 18.78 7.74
N PRO A 72 11.54 19.13 7.31
CA PRO A 72 10.66 18.13 6.72
C PRO A 72 11.23 17.54 5.42
N GLY A 73 12.01 18.28 4.64
CA GLY A 73 12.71 17.75 3.47
C GLY A 73 13.61 16.57 3.83
N TRP A 74 14.44 16.69 4.88
CA TRP A 74 15.28 15.60 5.36
C TRP A 74 14.46 14.45 5.98
N ALA A 75 13.34 14.73 6.65
CA ALA A 75 12.44 13.69 7.13
C ALA A 75 11.87 12.85 5.98
N PHE A 76 11.54 13.49 4.84
CA PHE A 76 11.08 12.80 3.63
C PHE A 76 12.20 11.97 2.99
N VAL A 77 13.44 12.46 2.97
CA VAL A 77 14.61 11.67 2.52
C VAL A 77 14.81 10.44 3.41
N ALA A 78 14.76 10.62 4.74
CA ALA A 78 14.86 9.51 5.68
C ALA A 78 13.72 8.48 5.47
N GLN A 79 12.49 8.96 5.28
CA GLN A 79 11.34 8.10 4.96
C GLN A 79 11.56 7.29 3.68
N ALA A 80 12.08 7.92 2.63
CA ALA A 80 12.42 7.24 1.39
C ALA A 80 13.46 6.14 1.62
N GLY A 81 14.51 6.42 2.40
CA GLY A 81 15.53 5.43 2.80
C GLY A 81 14.94 4.24 3.57
N LEU A 82 14.04 4.49 4.52
CA LEU A 82 13.36 3.45 5.27
C LEU A 82 12.44 2.58 4.39
N LEU A 83 11.76 3.18 3.43
CA LEU A 83 10.92 2.45 2.46
C LEU A 83 11.76 1.60 1.52
N LEU A 84 12.90 2.09 1.04
CA LEU A 84 13.85 1.31 0.25
C LEU A 84 14.43 0.15 1.06
N LEU A 85 14.82 0.39 2.31
CA LEU A 85 15.30 -0.67 3.20
C LEU A 85 14.22 -1.73 3.40
N ALA A 86 12.98 -1.33 3.62
CA ALA A 86 11.87 -2.26 3.76
C ALA A 86 11.62 -3.08 2.48
N ALA A 87 11.75 -2.47 1.28
CA ALA A 87 11.65 -3.16 0.00
C ALA A 87 12.77 -4.20 -0.17
N VAL A 88 14.02 -3.84 0.17
CA VAL A 88 15.17 -4.73 0.10
C VAL A 88 15.03 -5.89 1.09
N VAL A 89 14.70 -5.61 2.35
CA VAL A 89 14.48 -6.65 3.38
C VAL A 89 13.37 -7.61 2.96
N ALA A 90 12.34 -7.13 2.27
CA ALA A 90 11.26 -7.97 1.75
C ALA A 90 11.73 -8.99 0.71
N VAL A 91 12.74 -8.66 -0.11
CA VAL A 91 13.35 -9.58 -1.10
C VAL A 91 14.05 -10.75 -0.42
N PHE A 92 14.82 -10.47 0.63
CA PHE A 92 15.63 -11.48 1.34
C PHE A 92 14.84 -12.24 2.40
N ALA A 93 13.62 -11.82 2.71
CA ALA A 93 12.77 -12.48 3.67
C ALA A 93 12.16 -13.75 3.06
N THR A 94 12.77 -14.90 3.32
CA THR A 94 12.24 -16.22 2.93
C THR A 94 11.28 -16.75 3.99
N GLY A 95 10.07 -17.17 3.57
CA GLY A 95 9.09 -17.89 4.40
C GLY A 95 7.76 -17.14 4.63
N PRO A 96 6.65 -17.87 4.67
CA PRO A 96 5.29 -17.32 4.79
C PRO A 96 5.01 -16.62 6.13
N SER A 97 5.72 -16.98 7.20
CA SER A 97 5.51 -16.45 8.56
C SER A 97 5.96 -15.00 8.76
N ARG A 98 6.75 -14.44 7.85
CA ARG A 98 7.27 -13.07 7.97
C ARG A 98 6.33 -12.00 7.43
N TRP A 99 5.33 -12.38 6.66
CA TRP A 99 4.41 -11.44 6.02
C TRP A 99 3.23 -11.01 6.91
N GLY A 100 3.15 -11.45 8.15
CA GLY A 100 2.07 -11.07 9.07
C GLY A 100 0.66 -11.42 8.54
N ASN A 101 -0.35 -11.07 9.32
CA ASN A 101 -1.74 -11.32 8.96
C ASN A 101 -2.20 -10.45 7.78
N ALA A 102 -2.96 -11.05 6.86
CA ALA A 102 -3.54 -10.32 5.74
C ALA A 102 -4.51 -9.23 6.24
N ALA A 103 -4.52 -8.10 5.56
CA ALA A 103 -5.52 -7.07 5.80
C ALA A 103 -6.93 -7.62 5.50
N SER A 104 -7.90 -7.32 6.36
CA SER A 104 -9.30 -7.70 6.13
C SER A 104 -9.84 -7.05 4.84
N PRO A 105 -10.92 -7.56 4.24
CA PRO A 105 -11.56 -6.91 3.08
C PRO A 105 -11.91 -5.44 3.35
N LEU A 106 -12.42 -5.16 4.55
CA LEU A 106 -12.74 -3.79 4.97
C LEU A 106 -11.47 -2.91 5.05
N THR A 107 -10.40 -3.40 5.68
CA THR A 107 -9.12 -2.68 5.74
C THR A 107 -8.60 -2.38 4.34
N ARG A 108 -8.68 -3.36 3.42
CA ARG A 108 -8.23 -3.17 2.03
C ARG A 108 -9.08 -2.12 1.29
N LEU A 109 -10.41 -2.13 1.50
CA LEU A 109 -11.30 -1.15 0.89
C LEU A 109 -10.99 0.25 1.42
N VAL A 110 -10.94 0.44 2.74
CA VAL A 110 -10.67 1.75 3.35
C VAL A 110 -9.28 2.27 2.94
N ALA A 111 -8.27 1.40 2.97
CA ALA A 111 -6.93 1.74 2.51
C ALA A 111 -6.88 2.16 1.03
N ALA A 112 -7.63 1.46 0.16
CA ALA A 112 -7.75 1.83 -1.25
C ALA A 112 -8.44 3.19 -1.42
N LEU A 113 -9.49 3.48 -0.64
CA LEU A 113 -10.15 4.78 -0.66
C LEU A 113 -9.20 5.91 -0.24
N VAL A 114 -8.34 5.69 0.76
CA VAL A 114 -7.32 6.68 1.15
C VAL A 114 -6.30 6.90 0.04
N VAL A 115 -5.85 5.83 -0.65
CA VAL A 115 -4.96 5.97 -1.81
C VAL A 115 -5.65 6.77 -2.92
N LEU A 116 -6.89 6.43 -3.28
CA LEU A 116 -7.63 7.13 -4.33
C LEU A 116 -7.91 8.59 -3.97
N TYR A 117 -8.17 8.86 -2.68
CA TYR A 117 -8.31 10.23 -2.21
C TYR A 117 -7.00 11.01 -2.36
N GLY A 118 -5.85 10.46 -1.97
CA GLY A 118 -4.55 11.10 -2.16
C GLY A 118 -4.20 11.32 -3.64
N LEU A 119 -4.60 10.41 -4.53
CA LEU A 119 -4.32 10.55 -5.97
C LEU A 119 -5.24 11.57 -6.67
N PHE A 120 -6.53 11.60 -6.32
CA PHE A 120 -7.55 12.36 -7.05
C PHE A 120 -8.41 13.25 -6.17
N GLY A 121 -8.78 12.79 -4.98
CA GLY A 121 -9.67 13.50 -4.07
C GLY A 121 -9.02 14.77 -3.50
N HIS A 122 -7.73 14.71 -3.17
CA HIS A 122 -7.00 15.87 -2.66
C HIS A 122 -6.89 16.98 -3.72
N PRO A 123 -6.39 16.74 -4.94
CA PRO A 123 -6.42 17.77 -6.00
C PRO A 123 -7.84 18.25 -6.33
N ALA A 124 -8.84 17.37 -6.29
CA ALA A 124 -10.22 17.76 -6.53
C ALA A 124 -10.79 18.67 -5.42
N ALA A 125 -10.43 18.42 -4.15
CA ALA A 125 -10.79 19.29 -3.03
C ALA A 125 -10.15 20.68 -3.17
N GLU A 126 -8.88 20.75 -3.56
CA GLU A 126 -8.21 22.01 -3.84
C GLU A 126 -8.88 22.80 -4.98
N LEU A 127 -9.27 22.09 -6.05
CA LEU A 127 -9.99 22.71 -7.17
C LEU A 127 -11.37 23.25 -6.71
N ALA A 128 -12.08 22.49 -5.87
CA ALA A 128 -13.38 22.89 -5.34
C ALA A 128 -13.29 24.11 -4.40
N THR A 129 -12.16 24.34 -3.74
CA THR A 129 -11.90 25.53 -2.92
C THR A 129 -11.38 26.73 -3.72
N GLY A 130 -11.35 26.63 -5.08
CA GLY A 130 -10.98 27.73 -5.97
C GLY A 130 -9.48 27.82 -6.28
N ARG A 131 -8.71 26.75 -6.03
CA ARG A 131 -7.32 26.67 -6.47
C ARG A 131 -7.25 26.51 -7.99
N GLU A 132 -6.31 27.17 -8.65
CA GLU A 132 -6.11 27.04 -10.08
C GLU A 132 -5.55 25.65 -10.45
N ALA A 133 -6.03 25.06 -11.55
CA ALA A 133 -5.62 23.73 -12.00
C ALA A 133 -4.09 23.59 -12.18
N ALA A 134 -3.41 24.66 -12.58
CA ALA A 134 -1.95 24.68 -12.73
C ALA A 134 -1.19 24.59 -11.39
N SER A 135 -1.85 24.92 -10.27
CA SER A 135 -1.23 24.94 -8.93
C SER A 135 -1.73 23.81 -8.01
N LEU A 136 -2.41 22.81 -8.56
CA LEU A 136 -2.88 21.65 -7.80
C LEU A 136 -1.73 20.76 -7.33
N GLU A 137 -1.89 20.23 -6.15
CA GLU A 137 -0.91 19.33 -5.54
C GLU A 137 -1.11 17.90 -6.02
N TRP A 138 -0.11 17.36 -6.72
CA TRP A 138 -0.14 16.03 -7.27
C TRP A 138 0.75 15.07 -6.50
N PHE A 139 0.35 13.80 -6.48
CA PHE A 139 1.17 12.70 -5.96
C PHE A 139 2.58 12.72 -6.56
N ALA A 140 3.57 12.43 -5.73
CA ALA A 140 5.01 12.46 -5.98
C ALA A 140 5.63 13.88 -6.16
N LEU A 141 4.85 14.92 -6.40
CA LEU A 141 5.36 16.30 -6.50
C LEU A 141 5.12 17.11 -5.22
N ALA A 142 3.98 16.89 -4.57
CA ALA A 142 3.60 17.56 -3.35
C ALA A 142 3.56 16.60 -2.16
N PRO A 143 3.86 17.08 -0.94
CA PRO A 143 3.97 16.24 0.24
C PRO A 143 2.63 15.68 0.73
N ASP A 144 1.53 16.45 0.68
CA ASP A 144 0.24 16.05 1.22
C ASP A 144 -0.37 14.84 0.50
N PRO A 145 -0.54 14.86 -0.84
CA PRO A 145 -1.03 13.69 -1.55
C PRO A 145 -0.04 12.51 -1.47
N THR A 146 1.28 12.77 -1.41
CA THR A 146 2.28 11.71 -1.25
C THR A 146 2.16 11.02 0.11
N ALA A 147 1.96 11.78 1.19
CA ALA A 147 1.78 11.22 2.52
C ALA A 147 0.44 10.47 2.66
N LEU A 148 -0.64 10.94 2.05
CA LEU A 148 -1.95 10.25 2.01
C LEU A 148 -1.86 8.91 1.27
N VAL A 149 -1.27 8.90 0.07
CA VAL A 149 -1.07 7.68 -0.70
C VAL A 149 -0.21 6.67 0.07
N ALA A 150 0.86 7.15 0.72
CA ALA A 150 1.70 6.31 1.56
C ALA A 150 0.91 5.69 2.72
N LEU A 151 0.12 6.50 3.44
CA LEU A 151 -0.69 6.02 4.57
C LEU A 151 -1.68 4.94 4.12
N GLY A 152 -2.34 5.12 2.96
CA GLY A 152 -3.24 4.12 2.40
C GLY A 152 -2.52 2.82 2.01
N PHE A 153 -1.38 2.89 1.34
CA PHE A 153 -0.60 1.68 1.03
C PHE A 153 -0.11 0.98 2.29
N LEU A 154 0.44 1.71 3.26
CA LEU A 154 0.96 1.17 4.52
C LEU A 154 -0.15 0.56 5.39
N ALA A 155 -1.36 1.13 5.41
CA ALA A 155 -2.50 0.60 6.15
C ALA A 155 -2.85 -0.83 5.72
N SER A 156 -2.72 -1.16 4.45
CA SER A 156 -2.98 -2.50 3.91
C SER A 156 -1.73 -3.40 3.87
N TRP A 157 -0.55 -2.90 4.22
CA TRP A 157 0.70 -3.66 4.20
C TRP A 157 0.72 -4.77 5.27
N ARG A 158 1.24 -5.93 4.93
CA ARG A 158 1.26 -7.10 5.83
C ARG A 158 2.27 -6.97 6.98
N SER A 159 3.38 -6.25 6.77
CA SER A 159 4.45 -6.09 7.77
C SER A 159 4.02 -5.21 8.95
N ARG A 160 4.48 -5.55 10.16
CA ARG A 160 4.34 -4.69 11.35
C ARG A 160 5.13 -3.38 11.23
N TRP A 161 6.14 -3.33 10.39
CA TRP A 161 6.91 -2.12 10.08
C TRP A 161 6.04 -0.98 9.55
N ARG A 162 4.81 -1.28 9.04
CA ARG A 162 3.87 -0.27 8.59
C ARG A 162 3.62 0.84 9.62
N TYR A 163 3.60 0.54 10.92
CA TYR A 163 3.38 1.54 11.97
C TYR A 163 4.55 2.53 12.04
N ALA A 164 5.78 2.03 12.07
CA ALA A 164 6.97 2.88 12.06
C ALA A 164 7.07 3.70 10.78
N LEU A 165 6.79 3.09 9.62
CA LEU A 165 6.82 3.76 8.32
C LEU A 165 5.67 4.75 8.12
N SER A 166 4.62 4.71 8.94
CA SER A 166 3.52 5.68 8.89
C SER A 166 3.79 6.93 9.72
N LEU A 167 4.83 6.96 10.57
CA LEU A 167 5.11 8.09 11.46
C LEU A 167 5.35 9.39 10.70
N VAL A 168 6.25 9.38 9.72
CA VAL A 168 6.56 10.59 8.93
C VAL A 168 5.34 11.08 8.15
N PRO A 169 4.60 10.23 7.38
CA PRO A 169 3.35 10.64 6.77
C PRO A 169 2.34 11.25 7.73
N VAL A 170 2.11 10.63 8.89
CA VAL A 170 1.11 11.11 9.87
C VAL A 170 1.54 12.44 10.49
N ILE A 171 2.80 12.56 10.91
CA ILE A 171 3.33 13.81 11.48
C ILE A 171 3.23 14.94 10.46
N TRP A 172 3.57 14.66 9.19
CA TRP A 172 3.47 15.65 8.13
C TRP A 172 2.02 16.08 7.89
N LEU A 173 1.09 15.14 7.71
CA LEU A 173 -0.33 15.45 7.48
C LEU A 173 -0.95 16.24 8.63
N ALA A 174 -0.58 15.91 9.87
CA ALA A 174 -1.03 16.67 11.04
C ALA A 174 -0.46 18.10 11.03
N ALA A 175 0.83 18.27 10.74
CA ALA A 175 1.46 19.59 10.65
C ALA A 175 0.87 20.42 9.50
N SER A 176 0.62 19.80 8.34
CA SER A 176 0.00 20.45 7.18
C SER A 176 -1.44 20.87 7.49
N ALA A 177 -2.26 19.99 8.08
CA ALA A 177 -3.63 20.33 8.48
C ALA A 177 -3.68 21.49 9.48
N LEU A 178 -2.79 21.50 10.48
CA LEU A 178 -2.67 22.60 11.43
C LEU A 178 -2.22 23.90 10.76
N THR A 179 -1.32 23.82 9.80
CA THR A 179 -0.85 24.99 9.04
C THR A 179 -1.98 25.57 8.19
N LEU A 180 -2.72 24.71 7.47
CA LEU A 180 -3.89 25.13 6.68
C LEU A 180 -4.97 25.77 7.57
N TYR A 181 -5.22 25.17 8.74
CA TYR A 181 -6.17 25.76 9.71
C TYR A 181 -5.71 27.15 10.18
N GLY A 182 -4.42 27.31 10.51
CA GLY A 182 -3.85 28.59 10.91
C GLY A 182 -3.83 29.63 9.79
N LEU A 183 -3.89 29.22 8.52
CA LEU A 183 -4.03 30.09 7.34
C LEU A 183 -5.48 30.37 6.95
N GLU A 184 -6.43 30.02 7.81
CA GLU A 184 -7.89 30.18 7.59
C GLU A 184 -8.44 29.35 6.41
N MET A 185 -7.70 28.38 5.92
CA MET A 185 -8.11 27.41 4.88
C MET A 185 -8.82 26.21 5.52
N GLN A 186 -9.90 26.49 6.24
CA GLN A 186 -10.54 25.50 7.14
C GLN A 186 -11.08 24.28 6.39
N THR A 187 -11.65 24.46 5.19
CA THR A 187 -12.19 23.35 4.40
C THR A 187 -11.10 22.37 3.97
N GLU A 188 -9.97 22.89 3.47
CA GLU A 188 -8.81 22.06 3.07
C GLU A 188 -8.21 21.35 4.29
N ALA A 189 -8.05 22.07 5.42
CA ALA A 189 -7.57 21.51 6.68
C ALA A 189 -8.44 20.35 7.18
N LEU A 190 -9.77 20.52 7.15
CA LEU A 190 -10.72 19.48 7.57
C LEU A 190 -10.68 18.27 6.64
N CYS A 191 -10.68 18.47 5.32
CA CYS A 191 -10.59 17.40 4.35
C CYS A 191 -9.31 16.57 4.56
N LEU A 192 -8.17 17.25 4.76
CA LEU A 192 -6.88 16.60 5.00
C LEU A 192 -6.87 15.81 6.33
N ALA A 193 -7.36 16.43 7.41
CA ALA A 193 -7.46 15.81 8.72
C ALA A 193 -8.37 14.58 8.72
N LEU A 194 -9.53 14.66 8.05
CA LEU A 194 -10.45 13.53 7.92
C LEU A 194 -9.82 12.39 7.12
N ALA A 195 -9.16 12.68 6.00
CA ALA A 195 -8.48 11.66 5.21
C ALA A 195 -7.35 10.98 5.99
N MET A 196 -6.57 11.76 6.74
CA MET A 196 -5.55 11.23 7.66
C MET A 196 -6.19 10.32 8.72
N LEU A 197 -7.28 10.75 9.36
CA LEU A 197 -7.97 9.97 10.38
C LEU A 197 -8.50 8.64 9.81
N VAL A 198 -9.12 8.66 8.63
CA VAL A 198 -9.56 7.45 7.93
C VAL A 198 -8.39 6.51 7.64
N GLY A 199 -7.23 7.05 7.23
CA GLY A 199 -6.01 6.28 7.03
C GLY A 199 -5.48 5.66 8.33
N LEU A 200 -5.50 6.40 9.45
CA LEU A 200 -5.13 5.90 10.77
C LEU A 200 -6.08 4.79 11.24
N VAL A 201 -7.39 4.96 11.05
CA VAL A 201 -8.37 3.91 11.34
C VAL A 201 -8.06 2.66 10.51
N ALA A 202 -7.79 2.80 9.21
CA ALA A 202 -7.41 1.68 8.36
C ALA A 202 -6.13 0.97 8.83
N LEU A 203 -5.17 1.73 9.37
CA LEU A 203 -3.90 1.20 9.90
C LEU A 203 -4.11 0.29 11.12
N VAL A 204 -5.10 0.58 11.97
CA VAL A 204 -5.38 -0.16 13.21
C VAL A 204 -6.52 -1.16 13.09
N LEU A 205 -7.28 -1.17 11.99
CA LEU A 205 -8.37 -2.13 11.79
C LEU A 205 -7.89 -3.59 11.94
N PRO A 206 -8.79 -4.48 12.43
CA PRO A 206 -8.50 -5.89 12.61
C PRO A 206 -7.99 -6.57 11.35
N ARG A 207 -7.13 -7.55 11.52
CA ARG A 207 -6.56 -8.37 10.44
C ARG A 207 -7.04 -9.80 10.57
N GLN A 208 -7.24 -10.45 9.44
CA GLN A 208 -7.59 -11.87 9.42
C GLN A 208 -6.41 -12.69 9.95
N THR A 209 -6.66 -13.52 10.95
CA THR A 209 -5.71 -14.54 11.38
C THR A 209 -5.67 -15.66 10.35
N ALA A 210 -4.55 -16.40 10.28
CA ALA A 210 -4.44 -17.57 9.38
C ALA A 210 -5.53 -18.63 9.65
N PHE A 211 -5.99 -18.69 10.90
CA PHE A 211 -7.05 -19.60 11.33
C PHE A 211 -8.46 -19.22 10.78
N GLU A 212 -8.77 -17.93 10.74
CA GLU A 212 -10.02 -17.44 10.14
C GLU A 212 -10.06 -17.64 8.63
N PHE A 213 -8.90 -17.51 7.98
CA PHE A 213 -8.78 -17.76 6.54
C PHE A 213 -9.03 -19.24 6.21
N ALA A 214 -8.39 -20.17 6.95
CA ALA A 214 -8.60 -21.61 6.79
C ALA A 214 -10.07 -22.01 7.02
N ARG A 215 -10.71 -21.45 8.05
CA ARG A 215 -12.13 -21.70 8.32
C ARG A 215 -13.07 -21.18 7.23
N SER A 216 -12.74 -20.06 6.60
CA SER A 216 -13.54 -19.51 5.49
C SER A 216 -13.39 -20.33 4.20
N GLU A 217 -12.22 -20.94 3.95
CA GLU A 217 -12.02 -21.89 2.85
C GLU A 217 -12.77 -23.20 3.09
N GLU A 218 -12.69 -23.76 4.29
CA GLU A 218 -13.46 -24.96 4.65
C GLU A 218 -14.98 -24.75 4.55
N ALA A 219 -15.48 -23.57 4.95
CA ALA A 219 -16.89 -23.23 4.82
C ALA A 219 -17.33 -23.10 3.34
N HIS A 220 -16.43 -22.65 2.47
CA HIS A 220 -16.71 -22.51 1.03
C HIS A 220 -16.65 -23.87 0.31
N ASP A 221 -15.70 -24.73 0.70
CA ASP A 221 -15.55 -26.08 0.16
C ASP A 221 -16.65 -27.03 0.70
N GLY A 222 -17.04 -26.87 1.96
CA GLY A 222 -18.14 -27.62 2.59
C GLY A 222 -19.51 -27.36 1.96
N THR A 223 -19.71 -26.19 1.32
CA THR A 223 -20.94 -25.91 0.52
C THR A 223 -20.89 -26.56 -0.85
N ALA A 224 -19.69 -26.77 -1.41
CA ALA A 224 -19.52 -27.47 -2.69
C ALA A 224 -19.64 -29.01 -2.54
N THR A 225 -19.36 -29.55 -1.37
CA THR A 225 -19.40 -31.01 -1.09
C THR A 225 -20.70 -31.50 -0.47
N ARG A 226 -21.74 -30.69 -0.27
CA ARG A 226 -23.11 -31.19 -0.05
C ARG A 226 -23.64 -31.84 -1.33
N ARG A 227 -22.97 -32.92 -1.78
CA ARG A 227 -23.57 -33.88 -2.69
C ARG A 227 -24.87 -34.37 -2.07
N ALA A 228 -25.93 -34.32 -2.85
CA ALA A 228 -27.22 -34.89 -2.48
C ALA A 228 -27.00 -36.30 -1.86
N PRO A 229 -27.76 -36.65 -0.82
CA PRO A 229 -27.65 -37.99 -0.24
C PRO A 229 -27.82 -39.03 -1.35
N PRO A 230 -27.03 -40.13 -1.34
CA PRO A 230 -27.15 -41.19 -2.35
C PRO A 230 -28.59 -41.67 -2.38
N ARG A 231 -29.13 -41.81 -3.56
CA ARG A 231 -30.50 -42.33 -3.75
C ARG A 231 -30.59 -43.71 -3.09
N PRO A 232 -31.70 -44.04 -2.42
CA PRO A 232 -31.89 -45.38 -1.85
C PRO A 232 -31.75 -46.45 -2.94
N GLY A 233 -30.70 -47.28 -2.87
CA GLY A 233 -30.42 -48.33 -3.84
C GLY A 233 -29.08 -48.21 -4.60
N GLU A 234 -28.34 -47.13 -4.45
CA GLU A 234 -27.03 -47.01 -5.10
C GLU A 234 -25.93 -47.57 -4.17
N ALA A 235 -25.32 -48.68 -4.57
CA ALA A 235 -24.26 -49.32 -3.83
C ALA A 235 -23.00 -48.41 -3.76
N PRO A 236 -22.28 -48.36 -2.64
CA PRO A 236 -21.10 -47.51 -2.50
C PRO A 236 -20.02 -47.91 -3.51
N ARG A 237 -19.66 -46.98 -4.41
CA ARG A 237 -18.51 -47.16 -5.30
C ARG A 237 -17.24 -47.14 -4.43
N ILE A 238 -16.64 -48.32 -4.23
CA ILE A 238 -15.34 -48.46 -3.60
C ILE A 238 -14.31 -47.85 -4.55
N PRO A 239 -13.50 -46.88 -4.11
CA PRO A 239 -12.41 -46.32 -4.93
C PRO A 239 -11.45 -47.44 -5.33
N GLY A 240 -11.16 -47.56 -6.62
CA GLY A 240 -10.42 -48.64 -7.22
C GLY A 240 -9.10 -48.97 -6.52
N ARG A 241 -8.98 -50.24 -6.13
CA ARG A 241 -7.75 -50.86 -5.69
C ARG A 241 -6.70 -50.69 -6.77
N ILE A 242 -5.67 -49.88 -6.50
CA ILE A 242 -4.50 -49.78 -7.37
C ILE A 242 -3.86 -51.16 -7.43
N LYS A 243 -3.92 -51.78 -8.61
CA LYS A 243 -3.17 -53.01 -8.90
C LYS A 243 -1.69 -52.72 -8.78
N ALA A 244 -1.03 -53.27 -7.77
CA ALA A 244 0.41 -53.37 -7.71
C ALA A 244 0.89 -54.19 -8.91
N ALA A 245 1.49 -53.54 -9.89
CA ALA A 245 2.27 -54.20 -10.93
C ALA A 245 3.58 -54.68 -10.31
N GLY A 246 3.79 -56.01 -10.40
CA GLY A 246 5.01 -56.65 -9.93
C GLY A 246 6.23 -56.12 -10.69
N GLY A 247 7.30 -55.86 -9.97
CA GLY A 247 8.63 -55.55 -10.44
C GLY A 247 9.64 -56.23 -9.55
N GLU A 248 10.36 -57.13 -10.15
CA GLU A 248 11.35 -58.05 -9.58
C GLU A 248 12.40 -57.39 -8.72
N ALA A 249 12.70 -58.06 -7.61
CA ALA A 249 13.83 -57.79 -6.75
C ALA A 249 15.15 -58.11 -7.47
N LEU A 250 15.99 -57.12 -7.68
CA LEU A 250 17.42 -57.29 -7.96
C LEU A 250 18.21 -56.91 -6.71
N LEU A 251 18.81 -57.91 -6.08
CA LEU A 251 19.74 -57.80 -4.97
C LEU A 251 21.04 -57.11 -5.43
N PRO A 252 21.62 -56.20 -4.67
CA PRO A 252 22.98 -55.72 -4.94
C PRO A 252 23.99 -56.65 -4.28
N THR A 253 24.87 -57.24 -5.12
CA THR A 253 26.07 -57.94 -4.71
C THR A 253 27.07 -56.99 -4.06
N THR A 254 27.41 -57.29 -2.82
CA THR A 254 28.57 -56.75 -2.11
C THR A 254 29.89 -57.15 -2.84
N ARG A 255 30.75 -56.19 -3.14
CA ARG A 255 32.18 -56.42 -3.37
C ARG A 255 33.01 -55.48 -2.50
N ARG A 256 33.73 -56.11 -1.57
CA ARG A 256 34.86 -55.57 -0.83
C ARG A 256 36.01 -55.30 -1.84
N GLN A 257 36.63 -54.17 -1.77
CA GLN A 257 38.09 -53.98 -1.56
C GLN A 257 38.32 -52.52 -1.18
#